data_4a3db69465eb2d200ff695f12220787d
#
_entry.id   4a3db69465eb2d200ff695f12220787d
#
_cell.length_a   1.000
_cell.length_b   1.000
_cell.length_c   1.000
_cell.angle_alpha   90.00
_cell.angle_beta   90.00
_cell.angle_gamma   90.00
#
_symmetry.space_group_name_H-M   'P 1'
#
loop_
_entity.id
_entity.type
_entity.pdbx_description
1 polymer ?
#
loop_
_entity_poly.entity_id
_entity_poly.type
_entity_poly.pdbx_seq_one_letter_code
_entity_poly.pdbx_strand_id
1 'polypeptide(L)'
;MSRESSLVKNTAILAIGTLGPKIIAVISLPILTAYLTKLEYGSYDLIITLVSLLLPVATLQIQPAAFRFLIECRGDKDESSRIVSNIFIVTIPITIIVVVLVFIFFPSLNFINRCLVATYYFIDIIYLAFQQITRGLSHNLQYSKAAVILSFINMLLIVFLVAGVKLGLTGVLIASNISCLISSIYLFNVIKSDVSFNVVKYYSPSTIKEMLNY
;
A
#
# COMPACT_ATOMS: atom_id res chain seq x y z
N MET A 1 -32.24 8.73 -2.97
CA MET A 1 -31.14 9.53 -3.59
C MET A 1 -31.08 9.13 -5.06
N SER A 2 -31.00 10.08 -5.98
CA SER A 2 -30.88 9.76 -7.40
C SER A 2 -29.54 9.06 -7.68
N ARG A 3 -29.49 8.20 -8.69
CA ARG A 3 -28.28 7.49 -9.13
C ARG A 3 -27.13 8.46 -9.42
N GLU A 4 -27.43 9.62 -9.95
CA GLU A 4 -26.48 10.70 -10.24
C GLU A 4 -25.86 11.29 -8.96
N SER A 5 -26.65 11.58 -7.93
CA SER A 5 -26.16 12.07 -6.64
C SER A 5 -25.18 11.08 -5.96
N SER A 6 -25.46 9.78 -6.07
CA SER A 6 -24.58 8.73 -5.57
C SER A 6 -23.25 8.66 -6.34
N LEU A 7 -23.30 8.80 -7.66
CA LEU A 7 -22.10 8.83 -8.52
C LEU A 7 -21.20 10.02 -8.20
N VAL A 8 -21.78 11.23 -8.14
CA VAL A 8 -21.04 12.45 -7.80
C VAL A 8 -20.38 12.33 -6.42
N LYS A 9 -21.10 11.84 -5.42
CA LYS A 9 -20.57 11.61 -4.08
C LYS A 9 -19.38 10.65 -4.07
N ASN A 10 -19.51 9.50 -4.75
CA ASN A 10 -18.44 8.51 -4.82
C ASN A 10 -17.21 9.04 -5.56
N THR A 11 -17.41 9.79 -6.66
CA THR A 11 -16.33 10.44 -7.40
C THR A 11 -15.60 11.46 -6.52
N ALA A 12 -16.32 12.30 -5.78
CA ALA A 12 -15.72 13.26 -4.86
C ALA A 12 -14.92 12.57 -3.76
N ILE A 13 -15.43 11.49 -3.17
CA ILE A 13 -14.72 10.69 -2.16
C ILE A 13 -13.41 10.13 -2.73
N LEU A 14 -13.44 9.54 -3.93
CA LEU A 14 -12.25 9.02 -4.58
C LEU A 14 -11.26 10.13 -4.95
N ALA A 15 -11.75 11.28 -5.38
CA ALA A 15 -10.92 12.45 -5.67
C ALA A 15 -10.18 12.93 -4.40
N ILE A 16 -10.84 13.02 -3.26
CA ILE A 16 -10.20 13.36 -1.98
C ILE A 16 -9.13 12.31 -1.61
N GLY A 17 -9.43 11.02 -1.78
CA GLY A 17 -8.49 9.94 -1.51
C GLY A 17 -7.25 9.93 -2.42
N THR A 18 -7.35 10.51 -3.62
CA THR A 18 -6.22 10.57 -4.56
C THR A 18 -5.47 11.90 -4.52
N LEU A 19 -6.18 13.02 -4.37
CA LEU A 19 -5.58 14.37 -4.34
C LEU A 19 -5.06 14.74 -2.96
N GLY A 20 -5.75 14.33 -1.89
CA GLY A 20 -5.34 14.62 -0.52
C GLY A 20 -3.90 14.19 -0.22
N PRO A 21 -3.52 12.92 -0.47
CA PRO A 21 -2.14 12.46 -0.32
C PRO A 21 -1.13 13.27 -1.13
N LYS A 22 -1.47 13.68 -2.36
CA LYS A 22 -0.58 14.48 -3.21
C LYS A 22 -0.35 15.87 -2.65
N ILE A 23 -1.38 16.53 -2.11
CA ILE A 23 -1.26 17.84 -1.45
C ILE A 23 -0.35 17.71 -0.22
N ILE A 24 -0.55 16.68 0.59
CA ILE A 24 0.28 16.44 1.78
C ILE A 24 1.75 16.17 1.37
N ALA A 25 1.98 15.43 0.29
CA ALA A 25 3.33 15.17 -0.23
C ALA A 25 4.03 16.49 -0.67
N VAL A 26 3.30 17.39 -1.33
CA VAL A 26 3.83 18.71 -1.71
C VAL A 26 4.23 19.53 -0.48
N ILE A 27 3.47 19.45 0.62
CA ILE A 27 3.80 20.13 1.89
C ILE A 27 5.02 19.47 2.56
N SER A 28 5.17 18.15 2.44
CA SER A 28 6.29 17.40 3.04
C SER A 28 7.62 17.64 2.31
N LEU A 29 7.58 17.95 1.02
CA LEU A 29 8.78 18.11 0.18
C LEU A 29 9.75 19.18 0.68
N PRO A 30 9.32 20.42 1.01
CA PRO A 30 10.21 21.44 1.58
C PRO A 30 10.88 20.99 2.89
N ILE A 31 10.18 20.22 3.72
CA ILE A 31 10.73 19.71 4.99
C ILE A 31 11.87 18.71 4.68
N LEU A 32 11.64 17.77 3.77
CA LEU A 32 12.66 16.81 3.37
C LEU A 32 13.89 17.50 2.77
N THR A 33 13.69 18.48 1.88
CA THR A 33 14.79 19.21 1.24
C THR A 33 15.56 20.14 2.19
N ALA A 34 14.92 20.64 3.26
CA ALA A 34 15.57 21.50 4.25
C ALA A 34 16.38 20.72 5.28
N TYR A 35 15.95 19.52 5.65
CA TYR A 35 16.53 18.76 6.77
C TYR A 35 17.35 17.52 6.36
N LEU A 36 17.20 17.02 5.13
CA LEU A 36 18.06 15.96 4.62
C LEU A 36 19.27 16.53 3.89
N THR A 37 20.39 15.85 4.01
CA THR A 37 21.55 16.10 3.14
C THR A 37 21.23 15.70 1.70
N LYS A 38 21.98 16.24 0.73
CA LYS A 38 21.80 15.89 -0.70
C LYS A 38 21.92 14.39 -0.94
N LEU A 39 22.83 13.71 -0.21
CA LEU A 39 23.03 12.27 -0.32
C LEU A 39 21.84 11.49 0.25
N GLU A 40 21.33 11.89 1.41
CA GLU A 40 20.16 11.24 2.03
C GLU A 40 18.90 11.42 1.19
N TYR A 41 18.68 12.65 0.67
CA TYR A 41 17.54 12.92 -0.21
C TYR A 41 17.63 12.11 -1.51
N GLY A 42 18.82 12.06 -2.14
CA GLY A 42 19.05 11.24 -3.33
C GLY A 42 18.84 9.74 -3.05
N SER A 43 19.28 9.24 -1.90
CA SER A 43 19.03 7.86 -1.47
C SER A 43 17.55 7.58 -1.27
N TYR A 44 16.82 8.50 -0.64
CA TYR A 44 15.36 8.41 -0.47
C TYR A 44 14.62 8.36 -1.81
N ASP A 45 14.94 9.27 -2.73
CA ASP A 45 14.33 9.35 -4.05
C ASP A 45 14.58 8.08 -4.87
N LEU A 46 15.81 7.55 -4.82
CA LEU A 46 16.17 6.29 -5.45
C LEU A 46 15.39 5.11 -4.86
N ILE A 47 15.23 5.05 -3.53
CA ILE A 47 14.42 4.01 -2.86
C ILE A 47 12.98 4.05 -3.36
N ILE A 48 12.32 5.21 -3.32
CA ILE A 48 10.92 5.35 -3.74
C ILE A 48 10.75 5.02 -5.22
N THR A 49 11.69 5.44 -6.07
CA THR A 49 11.67 5.13 -7.50
C THR A 49 11.81 3.63 -7.76
N LEU A 50 12.76 2.96 -7.11
CA LEU A 50 12.93 1.51 -7.25
C LEU A 50 11.75 0.73 -6.67
N VAL A 51 11.20 1.14 -5.53
CA VAL A 51 9.99 0.54 -4.96
C VAL A 51 8.85 0.62 -5.97
N SER A 52 8.58 1.80 -6.54
CA SER A 52 7.50 2.00 -7.50
C SER A 52 7.70 1.22 -8.81
N LEU A 53 8.95 1.05 -9.26
CA LEU A 53 9.28 0.29 -10.47
C LEU A 53 9.16 -1.23 -10.25
N LEU A 54 9.58 -1.72 -9.09
CA LEU A 54 9.51 -3.15 -8.77
C LEU A 54 8.12 -3.62 -8.34
N LEU A 55 7.26 -2.71 -7.92
CA LEU A 55 5.93 -3.02 -7.42
C LEU A 55 5.04 -3.78 -8.43
N PRO A 56 4.94 -3.39 -9.72
CA PRO A 56 4.20 -4.16 -10.72
C PRO A 56 4.73 -5.58 -10.90
N VAL A 57 6.05 -5.75 -10.82
CA VAL A 57 6.71 -7.06 -10.91
C VAL A 57 6.39 -7.92 -9.69
N ALA A 58 6.50 -7.36 -8.48
CA ALA A 58 6.23 -8.07 -7.23
C ALA A 58 4.78 -8.49 -7.07
N THR A 59 3.85 -7.74 -7.64
CA THR A 59 2.42 -8.03 -7.54
C THR A 59 1.87 -8.80 -8.74
N LEU A 60 2.66 -8.96 -9.82
CA LEU A 60 2.20 -9.49 -11.13
C LEU A 60 0.89 -8.85 -11.61
N GLN A 61 0.62 -7.61 -11.18
CA GLN A 61 -0.62 -6.89 -11.46
C GLN A 61 -1.91 -7.62 -11.03
N ILE A 62 -1.81 -8.64 -10.16
CA ILE A 62 -2.95 -9.43 -9.72
C ILE A 62 -3.95 -8.61 -8.87
N GLN A 63 -3.48 -7.54 -8.23
CA GLN A 63 -4.30 -6.68 -7.38
C GLN A 63 -5.39 -5.92 -8.16
N PRO A 64 -5.10 -5.28 -9.32
CA PRO A 64 -6.14 -4.71 -10.18
C PRO A 64 -7.13 -5.75 -10.73
N ALA A 65 -6.63 -6.94 -11.09
CA ALA A 65 -7.51 -8.04 -11.51
C ALA A 65 -8.48 -8.42 -10.38
N ALA A 66 -7.97 -8.60 -9.16
CA ALA A 66 -8.78 -8.91 -7.99
C ALA A 66 -9.85 -7.86 -7.70
N PHE A 67 -9.55 -6.58 -7.88
CA PHE A 67 -10.53 -5.50 -7.77
C PHE A 67 -11.73 -5.75 -8.68
N ARG A 68 -11.50 -6.15 -9.94
CA ARG A 68 -12.56 -6.43 -10.90
C ARG A 68 -13.40 -7.65 -10.47
N PHE A 69 -12.74 -8.77 -10.15
CA PHE A 69 -13.43 -9.99 -9.73
C PHE A 69 -14.28 -9.76 -8.47
N LEU A 70 -13.77 -8.98 -7.50
CA LEU A 70 -14.51 -8.63 -6.29
C LEU A 70 -15.76 -7.76 -6.58
N ILE A 71 -15.77 -6.98 -7.68
CA ILE A 71 -16.96 -6.25 -8.09
C ILE A 71 -18.06 -7.21 -8.57
N GLU A 72 -17.69 -8.28 -9.28
CA GLU A 72 -18.62 -9.23 -9.86
C GLU A 72 -19.25 -10.14 -8.80
N CYS A 73 -18.53 -10.47 -7.73
CA CYS A 73 -19.02 -11.36 -6.64
C CYS A 73 -19.47 -10.63 -5.38
N ARG A 74 -19.85 -9.35 -5.48
CA ARG A 74 -20.31 -8.57 -4.33
C ARG A 74 -21.51 -9.22 -3.65
N GLY A 75 -21.44 -9.33 -2.33
CA GLY A 75 -22.48 -9.95 -1.51
C GLY A 75 -22.28 -11.46 -1.28
N ASP A 76 -21.41 -12.11 -2.04
CA ASP A 76 -20.98 -13.46 -1.79
C ASP A 76 -19.68 -13.48 -0.99
N LYS A 77 -19.79 -13.82 0.30
CA LYS A 77 -18.65 -13.82 1.23
C LYS A 77 -17.67 -14.96 0.93
N ASP A 78 -18.14 -16.12 0.49
CA ASP A 78 -17.26 -17.26 0.21
C ASP A 78 -16.47 -17.02 -1.07
N GLU A 79 -17.10 -16.50 -2.12
CA GLU A 79 -16.44 -16.14 -3.37
C GLU A 79 -15.43 -14.99 -3.16
N SER A 80 -15.82 -13.93 -2.44
CA SER A 80 -14.92 -12.83 -2.08
C SER A 80 -13.72 -13.32 -1.28
N SER A 81 -13.93 -14.25 -0.33
CA SER A 81 -12.86 -14.84 0.48
C SER A 81 -11.93 -15.70 -0.36
N ARG A 82 -12.45 -16.39 -1.39
CA ARG A 82 -11.65 -17.17 -2.34
C ARG A 82 -10.72 -16.26 -3.14
N ILE A 83 -11.24 -15.17 -3.70
CA ILE A 83 -10.42 -14.20 -4.45
C ILE A 83 -9.32 -13.62 -3.55
N VAL A 84 -9.69 -13.11 -2.36
CA VAL A 84 -8.75 -12.48 -1.43
C VAL A 84 -7.66 -13.45 -0.97
N SER A 85 -8.01 -14.69 -0.62
CA SER A 85 -7.02 -15.68 -0.21
C SER A 85 -6.02 -16.01 -1.33
N ASN A 86 -6.49 -16.14 -2.56
CA ASN A 86 -5.62 -16.43 -3.71
C ASN A 86 -4.71 -15.26 -4.09
N ILE A 87 -5.12 -14.01 -3.88
CA ILE A 87 -4.23 -12.84 -4.02
C ILE A 87 -3.01 -13.01 -3.09
N PHE A 88 -3.23 -13.29 -1.82
CA PHE A 88 -2.14 -13.41 -0.85
C PHE A 88 -1.25 -14.63 -1.10
N ILE A 89 -1.82 -15.76 -1.58
CA ILE A 89 -1.04 -16.95 -1.98
C ILE A 89 -0.02 -16.59 -3.07
N VAL A 90 -0.40 -15.78 -4.04
CA VAL A 90 0.51 -15.37 -5.14
C VAL A 90 1.43 -14.26 -4.68
N THR A 91 0.90 -13.23 -4.02
CA THR A 91 1.64 -12.00 -3.72
C THR A 91 2.71 -12.22 -2.64
N ILE A 92 2.43 -12.98 -1.57
CA ILE A 92 3.37 -13.12 -0.45
C ILE A 92 4.70 -13.78 -0.86
N PRO A 93 4.73 -14.94 -1.56
CA PRO A 93 6.00 -15.56 -1.95
C PRO A 93 6.84 -14.67 -2.87
N ILE A 94 6.20 -14.00 -3.83
CA ILE A 94 6.90 -13.10 -4.75
C ILE A 94 7.44 -11.88 -3.99
N THR A 95 6.66 -11.35 -3.05
CA THR A 95 7.11 -10.24 -2.20
C THR A 95 8.35 -10.61 -1.39
N ILE A 96 8.42 -11.82 -0.84
CA ILE A 96 9.59 -12.30 -0.11
C ILE A 96 10.82 -12.32 -1.03
N ILE A 97 10.68 -12.83 -2.25
CA ILE A 97 11.78 -12.84 -3.24
C ILE A 97 12.24 -11.40 -3.53
N VAL A 98 11.32 -10.48 -3.79
CA VAL A 98 11.64 -9.08 -4.09
C VAL A 98 12.28 -8.37 -2.89
N VAL A 99 11.80 -8.64 -1.67
CA VAL A 99 12.41 -8.12 -0.43
C VAL A 99 13.87 -8.55 -0.30
N VAL A 100 14.19 -9.80 -0.60
CA VAL A 100 15.57 -10.30 -0.63
C VAL A 100 16.40 -9.59 -1.69
N LEU A 101 15.84 -9.40 -2.90
CA LEU A 101 16.51 -8.66 -3.97
C LEU A 101 16.75 -7.19 -3.56
N VAL A 102 15.75 -6.51 -3.01
CA VAL A 102 15.89 -5.13 -2.50
C VAL A 102 17.00 -5.04 -1.46
N PHE A 103 17.10 -6.00 -0.55
CA PHE A 103 18.16 -6.05 0.45
C PHE A 103 19.55 -6.15 -0.19
N ILE A 104 19.69 -6.84 -1.32
CA ILE A 104 20.94 -7.00 -2.08
C ILE A 104 21.26 -5.73 -2.89
N PHE A 105 20.23 -5.08 -3.48
CA PHE A 105 20.42 -3.92 -4.37
C PHE A 105 20.88 -2.63 -3.67
N PHE A 106 20.79 -2.55 -2.34
CA PHE A 106 21.21 -1.36 -1.58
C PHE A 106 22.44 -1.61 -0.68
N PRO A 107 23.60 -2.04 -1.23
CA PRO A 107 24.78 -2.31 -0.43
C PRO A 107 25.38 -1.06 0.22
N SER A 108 25.11 0.12 -0.34
CA SER A 108 25.59 1.42 0.16
C SER A 108 24.87 1.90 1.42
N LEU A 109 23.66 1.39 1.70
CA LEU A 109 22.93 1.71 2.91
C LEU A 109 23.47 0.93 4.10
N ASN A 110 23.41 1.53 5.29
CA ASN A 110 23.67 0.81 6.53
C ASN A 110 22.64 -0.32 6.74
N PHE A 111 22.99 -1.31 7.57
CA PHE A 111 22.15 -2.48 7.81
C PHE A 111 20.73 -2.13 8.28
N ILE A 112 20.60 -1.14 9.17
CA ILE A 112 19.30 -0.69 9.71
C ILE A 112 18.42 -0.15 8.58
N ASN A 113 18.96 0.72 7.73
CA ASN A 113 18.19 1.30 6.62
C ASN A 113 17.82 0.24 5.58
N ARG A 114 18.65 -0.76 5.31
CA ARG A 114 18.29 -1.90 4.45
C ARG A 114 17.10 -2.68 5.02
N CYS A 115 17.13 -2.97 6.32
CA CYS A 115 16.00 -3.63 6.98
C CYS A 115 14.73 -2.79 6.90
N LEU A 116 14.82 -1.47 7.11
CA LEU A 116 13.67 -0.56 7.03
C LEU A 116 13.11 -0.47 5.61
N VAL A 117 13.96 -0.44 4.57
CA VAL A 117 13.51 -0.47 3.16
C VAL A 117 12.81 -1.78 2.85
N ALA A 118 13.40 -2.91 3.24
CA ALA A 118 12.84 -4.23 3.02
C ALA A 118 11.47 -4.40 3.72
N THR A 119 11.36 -3.95 4.97
CA THR A 119 10.12 -3.98 5.75
C THR A 119 9.06 -3.04 5.15
N TYR A 120 9.46 -1.84 4.74
CA TYR A 120 8.56 -0.89 4.09
C TYR A 120 7.97 -1.48 2.80
N TYR A 121 8.81 -2.08 1.96
CA TYR A 121 8.37 -2.71 0.72
C TYR A 121 7.36 -3.84 0.97
N PHE A 122 7.62 -4.67 1.98
CA PHE A 122 6.71 -5.75 2.37
C PHE A 122 5.34 -5.21 2.83
N ILE A 123 5.34 -4.21 3.72
CA ILE A 123 4.11 -3.62 4.25
C ILE A 123 3.35 -2.87 3.16
N ASP A 124 4.04 -2.17 2.24
CA ASP A 124 3.44 -1.41 1.17
C ASP A 124 2.67 -2.30 0.18
N ILE A 125 3.22 -3.47 -0.18
CA ILE A 125 2.51 -4.44 -1.02
C ILE A 125 1.23 -4.94 -0.34
N ILE A 126 1.27 -5.23 0.96
CA ILE A 126 0.09 -5.65 1.73
C ILE A 126 -0.93 -4.51 1.78
N TYR A 127 -0.48 -3.28 2.02
CA TYR A 127 -1.35 -2.11 2.01
C TYR A 127 -2.06 -1.92 0.68
N LEU A 128 -1.34 -2.04 -0.43
CA LEU A 128 -1.92 -1.93 -1.77
C LEU A 128 -2.93 -3.05 -2.06
N ALA A 129 -2.66 -4.28 -1.62
CA ALA A 129 -3.62 -5.37 -1.71
C ALA A 129 -4.90 -5.04 -0.93
N PHE A 130 -4.78 -4.58 0.32
CA PHE A 130 -5.94 -4.17 1.12
C PHE A 130 -6.69 -2.99 0.51
N GLN A 131 -6.00 -2.03 -0.11
CA GLN A 131 -6.64 -0.94 -0.83
C GLN A 131 -7.53 -1.44 -1.97
N GLN A 132 -7.03 -2.34 -2.81
CA GLN A 132 -7.81 -2.86 -3.94
C GLN A 132 -8.98 -3.74 -3.48
N ILE A 133 -8.78 -4.55 -2.44
CA ILE A 133 -9.84 -5.34 -1.82
C ILE A 133 -10.94 -4.42 -1.27
N THR A 134 -10.57 -3.39 -0.52
CA THR A 134 -11.50 -2.42 0.07
C THR A 134 -12.36 -1.73 -1.00
N ARG A 135 -11.75 -1.34 -2.12
CA ARG A 135 -12.47 -0.76 -3.27
C ARG A 135 -13.37 -1.80 -3.94
N GLY A 136 -12.88 -3.01 -4.16
CA GLY A 136 -13.66 -4.11 -4.74
C GLY A 136 -14.94 -4.40 -3.95
N LEU A 137 -14.83 -4.36 -2.62
CA LEU A 137 -15.96 -4.54 -1.69
C LEU A 137 -16.84 -3.27 -1.53
N SER A 138 -16.65 -2.23 -2.35
CA SER A 138 -17.41 -0.97 -2.32
C SER A 138 -17.17 -0.05 -1.13
N HIS A 139 -16.15 -0.27 -0.33
CA HIS A 139 -15.78 0.57 0.80
C HIS A 139 -14.95 1.80 0.36
N ASN A 140 -15.42 2.54 -0.67
CA ASN A 140 -14.69 3.66 -1.28
C ASN A 140 -14.32 4.77 -0.28
N LEU A 141 -15.19 5.04 0.71
CA LEU A 141 -14.91 6.03 1.76
C LEU A 141 -13.74 5.58 2.65
N GLN A 142 -13.72 4.32 3.04
CA GLN A 142 -12.66 3.75 3.88
C GLN A 142 -11.33 3.67 3.14
N TYR A 143 -11.35 3.32 1.85
CA TYR A 143 -10.20 3.43 0.95
C TYR A 143 -9.61 4.84 0.96
N SER A 144 -10.44 5.87 0.73
CA SER A 144 -9.99 7.27 0.69
C SER A 144 -9.50 7.74 2.05
N LYS A 145 -10.17 7.36 3.14
CA LYS A 145 -9.71 7.66 4.51
C LYS A 145 -8.34 7.04 4.79
N ALA A 146 -8.11 5.78 4.42
CA ALA A 146 -6.82 5.13 4.61
C ALA A 146 -5.67 5.86 3.90
N ALA A 147 -5.89 6.31 2.67
CA ALA A 147 -4.89 7.06 1.91
C ALA A 147 -4.54 8.41 2.56
N VAL A 148 -5.54 9.12 3.07
CA VAL A 148 -5.33 10.38 3.80
C VAL A 148 -4.66 10.12 5.15
N ILE A 149 -5.07 9.10 5.90
CA ILE A 149 -4.45 8.71 7.18
C ILE A 149 -2.97 8.39 6.97
N LEU A 150 -2.63 7.57 5.95
CA LEU A 150 -1.26 7.24 5.63
C LEU A 150 -0.42 8.49 5.40
N SER A 151 -0.87 9.37 4.52
CA SER A 151 -0.12 10.57 4.15
C SER A 151 0.03 11.54 5.31
N PHE A 152 -1.04 11.74 6.08
CA PHE A 152 -1.05 12.66 7.22
C PHE A 152 -0.14 12.17 8.35
N ILE A 153 -0.23 10.89 8.72
CA ILE A 153 0.66 10.30 9.73
C ILE A 153 2.11 10.33 9.26
N ASN A 154 2.37 10.01 7.97
CA ASN A 154 3.71 10.07 7.40
C ASN A 154 4.29 11.48 7.52
N MET A 155 3.54 12.51 7.13
CA MET A 155 3.96 13.90 7.24
C MET A 155 4.28 14.27 8.71
N LEU A 156 3.38 13.93 9.65
CA LEU A 156 3.62 14.24 11.07
C LEU A 156 4.88 13.55 11.61
N LEU A 157 5.08 12.29 11.24
CA LEU A 157 6.27 11.54 11.66
C LEU A 157 7.54 12.06 10.99
N ILE A 158 7.48 12.50 9.73
CA ILE A 158 8.62 13.16 9.07
C ILE A 158 8.97 14.45 9.81
N VAL A 159 8.02 15.29 10.14
CA VAL A 159 8.26 16.53 10.93
C VAL A 159 8.92 16.17 12.26
N PHE A 160 8.38 15.19 12.98
CA PHE A 160 8.91 14.81 14.28
C PHE A 160 10.29 14.15 14.20
N LEU A 161 10.47 13.14 13.33
CA LEU A 161 11.70 12.33 13.29
C LEU A 161 12.84 12.99 12.50
N VAL A 162 12.50 13.74 11.43
CA VAL A 162 13.50 14.35 10.55
C VAL A 162 13.83 15.78 11.00
N ALA A 163 12.82 16.62 11.20
CA ALA A 163 13.04 18.01 11.62
C ALA A 163 13.31 18.12 13.15
N GLY A 164 12.58 17.37 13.98
CA GLY A 164 12.72 17.40 15.44
C GLY A 164 13.92 16.61 15.93
N VAL A 165 13.93 15.29 15.71
CA VAL A 165 14.97 14.36 16.23
C VAL A 165 16.22 14.31 15.34
N LYS A 166 16.13 14.78 14.08
CA LYS A 166 17.23 14.83 13.09
C LYS A 166 17.80 13.45 12.72
N LEU A 167 16.94 12.45 12.58
CA LEU A 167 17.33 11.09 12.20
C LEU A 167 17.66 10.93 10.70
N GLY A 168 17.58 11.99 9.90
CA GLY A 168 17.89 11.94 8.48
C GLY A 168 17.06 10.92 7.71
N LEU A 169 17.69 10.18 6.80
CA LEU A 169 17.08 9.11 5.99
C LEU A 169 16.38 8.04 6.86
N THR A 170 17.00 7.65 7.97
CA THR A 170 16.42 6.65 8.88
C THR A 170 15.07 7.11 9.43
N GLY A 171 14.95 8.41 9.77
CA GLY A 171 13.70 9.01 10.23
C GLY A 171 12.59 8.94 9.18
N VAL A 172 12.91 9.19 7.90
CA VAL A 172 11.94 9.07 6.79
C VAL A 172 11.48 7.62 6.63
N LEU A 173 12.39 6.65 6.66
CA LEU A 173 12.06 5.24 6.51
C LEU A 173 11.21 4.72 7.67
N ILE A 174 11.48 5.13 8.90
CA ILE A 174 10.65 4.80 10.06
C ILE A 174 9.25 5.40 9.90
N ALA A 175 9.15 6.68 9.50
CA ALA A 175 7.87 7.34 9.27
C ALA A 175 7.03 6.59 8.22
N SER A 176 7.64 6.19 7.12
CA SER A 176 6.97 5.44 6.04
C SER A 176 6.49 4.06 6.51
N ASN A 177 7.31 3.32 7.27
CA ASN A 177 6.93 2.03 7.82
C ASN A 177 5.73 2.14 8.77
N ILE A 178 5.79 3.06 9.74
CA ILE A 178 4.74 3.23 10.74
C ILE A 178 3.43 3.68 10.10
N SER A 179 3.47 4.68 9.22
CA SER A 179 2.26 5.19 8.56
C SER A 179 1.60 4.14 7.67
N CYS A 180 2.39 3.38 6.93
CA CYS A 180 1.91 2.29 6.09
C CYS A 180 1.30 1.15 6.92
N LEU A 181 1.94 0.78 8.04
CA LEU A 181 1.45 -0.25 8.96
C LEU A 181 0.12 0.15 9.59
N ILE A 182 0.00 1.39 10.11
CA ILE A 182 -1.23 1.89 10.72
C ILE A 182 -2.37 1.87 9.69
N SER A 183 -2.12 2.31 8.47
CA SER A 183 -3.12 2.34 7.41
C SER A 183 -3.51 0.94 6.93
N SER A 184 -2.57 0.00 6.92
CA SER A 184 -2.84 -1.42 6.63
C SER A 184 -3.72 -2.05 7.71
N ILE A 185 -3.44 -1.82 8.98
CA ILE A 185 -4.26 -2.28 10.11
C ILE A 185 -5.67 -1.69 10.03
N TYR A 186 -5.79 -0.39 9.69
CA TYR A 186 -7.09 0.24 9.50
C TYR A 186 -7.90 -0.48 8.42
N LEU A 187 -7.34 -0.70 7.23
CA LEU A 187 -8.01 -1.39 6.13
C LEU A 187 -8.34 -2.84 6.46
N PHE A 188 -7.42 -3.57 7.10
CA PHE A 188 -7.68 -4.93 7.56
C PHE A 188 -8.91 -4.99 8.48
N ASN A 189 -9.03 -4.06 9.43
CA ASN A 189 -10.19 -3.99 10.32
C ASN A 189 -11.51 -3.69 9.60
N VAL A 190 -11.45 -2.99 8.46
CA VAL A 190 -12.61 -2.74 7.62
C VAL A 190 -13.06 -4.00 6.89
N ILE A 191 -12.11 -4.74 6.29
CA ILE A 191 -12.44 -5.85 5.38
C ILE A 191 -12.66 -7.19 6.10
N LYS A 192 -12.17 -7.36 7.33
CA LYS A 192 -12.26 -8.64 8.08
C LYS A 192 -13.68 -9.14 8.33
N SER A 193 -14.70 -8.27 8.27
CA SER A 193 -16.12 -8.65 8.38
C SER A 193 -16.66 -9.26 7.10
N ASP A 194 -16.14 -8.83 5.96
CA ASP A 194 -16.68 -9.16 4.64
C ASP A 194 -15.99 -10.37 4.01
N VAL A 195 -14.74 -10.66 4.42
CA VAL A 195 -13.94 -11.76 3.89
C VAL A 195 -13.30 -12.58 5.00
N SER A 196 -13.08 -13.86 4.72
CA SER A 196 -12.35 -14.77 5.59
C SER A 196 -10.96 -15.03 5.03
N PHE A 197 -9.93 -14.85 5.84
CA PHE A 197 -8.52 -15.05 5.45
C PHE A 197 -8.06 -16.50 5.70
N ASN A 198 -8.88 -17.50 5.29
CA ASN A 198 -8.50 -18.91 5.41
C ASN A 198 -7.90 -19.42 4.10
N VAL A 199 -6.59 -19.28 3.96
CA VAL A 199 -5.84 -19.61 2.76
C VAL A 199 -6.02 -21.09 2.35
N VAL A 200 -6.04 -22.00 3.32
CA VAL A 200 -6.16 -23.45 3.05
C VAL A 200 -7.54 -23.81 2.50
N LYS A 201 -8.59 -23.24 3.10
CA LYS A 201 -9.99 -23.50 2.67
C LYS A 201 -10.28 -22.96 1.27
N TYR A 202 -9.72 -21.81 0.92
CA TYR A 202 -10.10 -21.05 -0.28
C TYR A 202 -9.07 -21.12 -1.40
N TYR A 203 -8.05 -22.00 -1.31
CA TYR A 203 -7.09 -22.19 -2.39
C TYR A 203 -7.77 -22.69 -3.67
N SER A 204 -7.57 -21.99 -4.79
CA SER A 204 -8.13 -22.32 -6.09
C SER A 204 -7.18 -21.96 -7.23
N PRO A 205 -6.51 -22.96 -7.83
CA PRO A 205 -5.61 -22.71 -8.97
C PRO A 205 -6.32 -22.12 -10.20
N SER A 206 -7.60 -22.46 -10.42
CA SER A 206 -8.40 -21.87 -11.51
C SER A 206 -8.58 -20.38 -11.34
N THR A 207 -8.96 -19.92 -10.14
CA THR A 207 -9.10 -18.49 -9.81
C THR A 207 -7.79 -17.73 -9.97
N ILE A 208 -6.65 -18.32 -9.56
CA ILE A 208 -5.32 -17.73 -9.76
C ILE A 208 -5.03 -17.56 -11.25
N LYS A 209 -5.27 -18.61 -12.06
CA LYS A 209 -5.04 -18.55 -13.51
C LYS A 209 -5.92 -17.51 -14.20
N GLU A 210 -7.18 -17.41 -13.81
CA GLU A 210 -8.09 -16.37 -14.33
C GLU A 210 -7.61 -14.96 -14.01
N MET A 211 -7.16 -14.71 -12.76
CA MET A 211 -6.63 -13.42 -12.34
C MET A 211 -5.30 -13.05 -13.02
N LEU A 212 -4.45 -14.03 -13.33
CA LEU A 212 -3.16 -13.81 -14.01
C LEU A 212 -3.31 -13.63 -15.53
N ASN A 213 -4.37 -14.15 -16.13
CA ASN A 213 -4.65 -14.02 -17.57
C ASN A 213 -5.39 -12.72 -17.91
N TYR A 214 -5.73 -11.94 -16.92
CA TYR A 214 -6.40 -10.65 -17.07
C TYR A 214 -5.41 -9.52 -17.30
#